data_3cb0400223fb2d06bf381c7f3abd960b
#
_entry.id   3cb0400223fb2d06bf381c7f3abd960b
#
_cell.length_a   1.000
_cell.length_b   1.000
_cell.length_c   1.000
_cell.angle_alpha   90.00
_cell.angle_beta   90.00
_cell.angle_gamma   90.00
#
_symmetry.space_group_name_H-M   'P 1'
#
loop_
_entity.id
_entity.type
_entity.pdbx_description
1 polymer ?
#
loop_
_entity_poly.entity_id
_entity_poly.type
_entity_poly.pdbx_seq_one_letter_code
_entity_poly.pdbx_strand_id
1 'polypeptide(L)'
;MMNTAEKQIVTINNVINSTKENLKPLSINFIFWGIYVNILSGFHYAFPSLVQSSKYSAAIYWIILSIIGMLFMAYYNVKVRKTVGYETHLSRVIKIIWGVFGVSWIYIIILSFYLKNYHPVPPILFLLSLLTIMTGLIIKF
;
A
#
# COMPACT_ATOMS: atom_id res chain seq x y z
N MET A 1 -31.82 -34.80 -5.33
CA MET A 1 -30.37 -35.00 -5.06
C MET A 1 -29.59 -34.13 -6.03
N MET A 2 -28.80 -33.17 -5.57
CA MET A 2 -27.90 -32.37 -6.45
C MET A 2 -26.86 -33.29 -7.10
N ASN A 3 -26.70 -33.18 -8.42
CA ASN A 3 -25.72 -33.92 -9.19
C ASN A 3 -24.29 -33.54 -8.76
N THR A 4 -23.33 -34.44 -8.85
CA THR A 4 -21.93 -34.21 -8.46
C THR A 4 -21.35 -32.97 -9.18
N ALA A 5 -21.71 -32.77 -10.45
CA ALA A 5 -21.32 -31.60 -11.23
C ALA A 5 -21.88 -30.27 -10.67
N GLU A 6 -23.14 -30.26 -10.23
CA GLU A 6 -23.74 -29.06 -9.59
C GLU A 6 -23.05 -28.71 -8.27
N LYS A 7 -22.71 -29.72 -7.46
CA LYS A 7 -21.94 -29.49 -6.21
C LYS A 7 -20.56 -28.90 -6.50
N GLN A 8 -19.89 -29.39 -7.52
CA GLN A 8 -18.57 -28.83 -7.93
C GLN A 8 -18.69 -27.39 -8.40
N ILE A 9 -19.69 -27.05 -9.21
CA ILE A 9 -19.92 -25.67 -9.68
C ILE A 9 -20.18 -24.72 -8.51
N VAL A 10 -21.03 -25.13 -7.55
CA VAL A 10 -21.31 -24.33 -6.34
C VAL A 10 -20.05 -24.14 -5.50
N THR A 11 -19.24 -25.18 -5.33
CA THR A 11 -17.97 -25.08 -4.60
C THR A 11 -16.99 -24.12 -5.29
N ILE A 12 -16.85 -24.22 -6.61
CA ILE A 12 -15.99 -23.33 -7.40
C ILE A 12 -16.46 -21.87 -7.28
N ASN A 13 -17.75 -21.61 -7.43
CA ASN A 13 -18.30 -20.26 -7.28
C ASN A 13 -18.09 -19.70 -5.87
N ASN A 14 -18.25 -20.51 -4.83
CA ASN A 14 -17.98 -20.08 -3.45
C ASN A 14 -16.51 -19.74 -3.24
N VAL A 15 -15.58 -20.53 -3.79
CA VAL A 15 -14.13 -20.22 -3.72
C VAL A 15 -13.81 -18.92 -4.47
N ILE A 16 -14.35 -18.72 -5.67
CA ILE A 16 -14.16 -17.50 -6.45
C ILE A 16 -14.68 -16.28 -5.70
N ASN A 17 -15.89 -16.35 -5.14
CA ASN A 17 -16.50 -15.24 -4.42
C ASN A 17 -15.73 -14.92 -3.14
N SER A 18 -15.36 -15.93 -2.35
CA SER A 18 -14.54 -15.72 -1.14
C SER A 18 -13.17 -15.12 -1.46
N THR A 19 -12.56 -15.49 -2.57
CA THR A 19 -11.28 -14.90 -3.02
C THR A 19 -11.45 -13.42 -3.41
N LYS A 20 -12.51 -13.07 -4.14
CA LYS A 20 -12.83 -11.68 -4.50
C LYS A 20 -13.09 -10.81 -3.27
N GLU A 21 -13.87 -11.31 -2.31
CA GLU A 21 -14.15 -10.58 -1.06
C GLU A 21 -12.89 -10.33 -0.24
N ASN A 22 -11.97 -11.29 -0.21
CA ASN A 22 -10.70 -11.16 0.51
C ASN A 22 -9.71 -10.21 -0.15
N LEU A 23 -9.80 -9.98 -1.46
CA LEU A 23 -8.95 -9.01 -2.18
C LEU A 23 -9.51 -7.58 -2.13
N LYS A 24 -10.78 -7.39 -1.83
CA LYS A 24 -11.43 -6.07 -1.77
C LYS A 24 -10.73 -5.07 -0.83
N PRO A 25 -10.36 -5.43 0.42
CA PRO A 25 -9.63 -4.52 1.30
C PRO A 25 -8.28 -4.10 0.73
N LEU A 26 -7.60 -5.00 0.02
CA LEU A 26 -6.32 -4.73 -0.61
C LEU A 26 -6.47 -3.71 -1.75
N SER A 27 -7.47 -3.90 -2.62
CA SER A 27 -7.81 -2.96 -3.70
C SER A 27 -8.11 -1.56 -3.15
N ILE A 28 -8.89 -1.47 -2.07
CA ILE A 28 -9.19 -0.19 -1.42
C ILE A 28 -7.92 0.47 -0.88
N ASN A 29 -6.99 -0.29 -0.31
CA ASN A 29 -5.70 0.23 0.14
C ASN A 29 -4.91 0.85 -1.02
N PHE A 30 -4.83 0.18 -2.18
CA PHE A 30 -4.12 0.72 -3.34
C PHE A 30 -4.76 2.00 -3.89
N ILE A 31 -6.08 2.01 -4.00
CA ILE A 31 -6.82 3.19 -4.46
C ILE A 31 -6.61 4.36 -3.49
N PHE A 32 -6.73 4.11 -2.18
CA PHE A 32 -6.49 5.12 -1.17
C PHE A 32 -5.08 5.73 -1.28
N TRP A 33 -4.04 4.89 -1.31
CA TRP A 33 -2.66 5.38 -1.40
C TRP A 33 -2.39 6.10 -2.72
N GLY A 34 -2.95 5.61 -3.83
CA GLY A 34 -2.86 6.28 -5.13
C GLY A 34 -3.43 7.69 -5.08
N ILE A 35 -4.65 7.86 -4.58
CA ILE A 35 -5.30 9.17 -4.45
C ILE A 35 -4.57 10.04 -3.44
N TYR A 36 -4.25 9.50 -2.26
CA TYR A 36 -3.62 10.23 -1.17
C TYR A 36 -2.26 10.84 -1.56
N VAL A 37 -1.38 10.03 -2.15
CA VAL A 37 -0.07 10.49 -2.61
C VAL A 37 -0.19 11.53 -3.72
N ASN A 38 -1.15 11.37 -4.65
CA ASN A 38 -1.39 12.38 -5.68
C ASN A 38 -1.86 13.72 -5.10
N ILE A 39 -2.75 13.72 -4.11
CA ILE A 39 -3.18 14.94 -3.42
C ILE A 39 -2.00 15.60 -2.71
N LEU A 40 -1.18 14.84 -1.98
CA LEU A 40 -0.01 15.38 -1.28
C LEU A 40 1.03 15.95 -2.25
N SER A 41 1.27 15.25 -3.37
CA SER A 41 2.19 15.73 -4.40
C SER A 41 1.69 17.01 -5.06
N GLY A 42 0.39 17.07 -5.37
CA GLY A 42 -0.27 18.28 -5.91
C GLY A 42 -0.15 19.46 -4.96
N PHE A 43 -0.38 19.25 -3.66
CA PHE A 43 -0.22 20.28 -2.64
C PHE A 43 1.23 20.75 -2.53
N HIS A 44 2.19 19.82 -2.50
CA HIS A 44 3.61 20.17 -2.49
C HIS A 44 4.01 21.01 -3.71
N TYR A 45 3.51 20.66 -4.89
CA TYR A 45 3.76 21.40 -6.13
C TYR A 45 3.09 22.78 -6.15
N ALA A 46 1.85 22.89 -5.66
CA ALA A 46 1.10 24.14 -5.65
C ALA A 46 1.62 25.15 -4.61
N PHE A 47 2.15 24.65 -3.47
CA PHE A 47 2.59 25.48 -2.34
C PHE A 47 4.03 25.16 -1.91
N PRO A 48 5.02 25.29 -2.81
CA PRO A 48 6.42 24.94 -2.50
C PRO A 48 6.99 25.76 -1.35
N SER A 49 6.62 27.03 -1.22
CA SER A 49 7.08 27.93 -0.15
C SER A 49 6.66 27.47 1.26
N LEU A 50 5.51 26.82 1.38
CA LEU A 50 5.05 26.25 2.66
C LEU A 50 5.75 24.94 2.98
N VAL A 51 5.90 24.07 1.97
CA VAL A 51 6.48 22.73 2.16
C VAL A 51 8.00 22.78 2.25
N GLN A 52 8.66 23.74 1.58
CA GLN A 52 10.12 23.90 1.53
C GLN A 52 10.62 25.10 2.31
N SER A 53 9.93 25.50 3.37
CA SER A 53 10.28 26.66 4.20
C SER A 53 11.64 26.52 4.92
N SER A 54 12.12 25.30 5.13
CA SER A 54 13.43 24.99 5.71
C SER A 54 14.06 23.76 5.06
N LYS A 55 15.37 23.52 5.32
CA LYS A 55 16.12 22.36 4.80
C LYS A 55 15.42 21.02 5.04
N TYR A 56 14.69 20.88 6.15
CA TYR A 56 14.08 19.62 6.56
C TYR A 56 12.54 19.59 6.44
N SER A 57 11.92 20.74 6.14
CA SER A 57 10.44 20.86 6.15
C SER A 57 9.77 19.93 5.13
N ALA A 58 10.36 19.78 3.94
CA ALA A 58 9.82 18.85 2.93
C ALA A 58 9.87 17.38 3.41
N ALA A 59 10.95 16.96 4.06
CA ALA A 59 11.04 15.61 4.61
C ALA A 59 10.06 15.40 5.76
N ILE A 60 9.93 16.38 6.65
CA ILE A 60 8.97 16.37 7.77
C ILE A 60 7.54 16.29 7.22
N TYR A 61 7.20 17.09 6.21
CA TYR A 61 5.91 17.04 5.52
C TYR A 61 5.57 15.62 5.04
N TRP A 62 6.48 14.99 4.28
CA TRP A 62 6.24 13.66 3.74
C TRP A 62 6.19 12.57 4.81
N ILE A 63 7.02 12.66 5.86
CA ILE A 63 7.01 11.68 6.97
C ILE A 63 5.71 11.77 7.76
N ILE A 64 5.33 12.97 8.23
CA ILE A 64 4.16 13.16 9.09
C ILE A 64 2.89 12.75 8.35
N LEU A 65 2.69 13.22 7.12
CA LEU A 65 1.49 12.89 6.36
C LEU A 65 1.42 11.41 5.99
N SER A 66 2.56 10.78 5.69
CA SER A 66 2.57 9.32 5.46
C SER A 66 2.20 8.53 6.72
N ILE A 67 2.66 8.95 7.90
CA ILE A 67 2.28 8.32 9.17
C ILE A 67 0.77 8.47 9.41
N ILE A 68 0.20 9.65 9.17
CA ILE A 68 -1.24 9.88 9.28
C ILE A 68 -2.02 8.96 8.34
N GLY A 69 -1.60 8.85 7.07
CA GLY A 69 -2.19 7.93 6.11
C GLY A 69 -2.11 6.46 6.56
N MET A 70 -0.96 6.04 7.10
CA MET A 70 -0.77 4.69 7.63
C MET A 70 -1.70 4.39 8.82
N LEU A 71 -1.84 5.33 9.77
CA LEU A 71 -2.73 5.18 10.92
C LEU A 71 -4.20 5.08 10.49
N PHE A 72 -4.61 5.92 9.54
CA PHE A 72 -5.96 5.87 8.99
C PHE A 72 -6.25 4.52 8.33
N MET A 73 -5.33 4.03 7.49
CA MET A 73 -5.51 2.74 6.82
C MET A 73 -5.39 1.55 7.79
N ALA A 74 -4.55 1.64 8.81
CA ALA A 74 -4.48 0.61 9.85
C ALA A 74 -5.84 0.49 10.58
N TYR A 75 -6.43 1.62 10.98
CA TYR A 75 -7.76 1.65 11.59
C TYR A 75 -8.83 1.06 10.67
N TYR A 76 -8.85 1.47 9.40
CA TYR A 76 -9.78 0.94 8.40
C TYR A 76 -9.63 -0.59 8.22
N ASN A 77 -8.40 -1.07 8.08
CA ASN A 77 -8.12 -2.50 7.89
C ASN A 77 -8.54 -3.34 9.12
N VAL A 78 -8.34 -2.84 10.33
CA VAL A 78 -8.81 -3.51 11.56
C VAL A 78 -10.34 -3.61 11.57
N LYS A 79 -11.04 -2.55 11.18
CA LYS A 79 -12.50 -2.53 11.10
C LYS A 79 -13.03 -3.54 10.06
N VAL A 80 -12.44 -3.55 8.85
CA VAL A 80 -12.84 -4.45 7.77
C VAL A 80 -12.51 -5.91 8.10
N ARG A 81 -11.37 -6.17 8.75
CA ARG A 81 -10.99 -7.53 9.16
C ARG A 81 -12.00 -8.20 10.08
N LYS A 82 -12.67 -7.42 10.94
CA LYS A 82 -13.74 -7.94 11.81
C LYS A 82 -14.96 -8.43 11.04
N THR A 83 -15.17 -7.94 9.83
CA THR A 83 -16.33 -8.30 9.00
C THR A 83 -16.04 -9.43 8.01
N VAL A 84 -14.80 -9.60 7.56
CA VAL A 84 -14.41 -10.57 6.51
C VAL A 84 -13.93 -11.92 7.08
N GLY A 85 -13.65 -12.00 8.37
CA GLY A 85 -13.41 -13.23 9.13
C GLY A 85 -12.01 -13.81 9.03
N TYR A 86 -11.46 -14.14 7.87
CA TYR A 86 -10.11 -14.69 7.73
C TYR A 86 -9.32 -14.08 6.57
N GLU A 87 -8.01 -14.09 6.72
CA GLU A 87 -7.08 -13.52 5.77
C GLU A 87 -6.50 -14.62 4.86
N THR A 88 -6.55 -14.41 3.54
CA THR A 88 -5.92 -15.33 2.61
C THR A 88 -4.41 -15.25 2.68
N HIS A 89 -3.73 -16.36 2.35
CA HIS A 89 -2.26 -16.39 2.25
C HIS A 89 -1.73 -15.30 1.31
N LEU A 90 -2.40 -15.09 0.18
CA LEU A 90 -2.09 -14.07 -0.82
C LEU A 90 -2.12 -12.65 -0.22
N SER A 91 -3.20 -12.30 0.50
CA SER A 91 -3.32 -11.00 1.16
C SER A 91 -2.22 -10.78 2.19
N ARG A 92 -1.83 -11.82 2.94
CA ARG A 92 -0.74 -11.76 3.90
C ARG A 92 0.62 -11.50 3.24
N VAL A 93 0.95 -12.22 2.17
CA VAL A 93 2.19 -12.03 1.42
C VAL A 93 2.30 -10.61 0.88
N ILE A 94 1.24 -10.10 0.26
CA ILE A 94 1.22 -8.73 -0.26
C ILE A 94 1.43 -7.69 0.87
N LYS A 95 0.78 -7.86 2.03
CA LYS A 95 0.98 -6.96 3.17
C LYS A 95 2.41 -6.96 3.69
N ILE A 96 3.06 -8.14 3.74
CA ILE A 96 4.47 -8.23 4.14
C ILE A 96 5.36 -7.46 3.17
N ILE A 97 5.18 -7.63 1.87
CA ILE A 97 5.95 -6.94 0.83
C ILE A 97 5.80 -5.42 0.95
N TRP A 98 4.56 -4.94 1.13
CA TRP A 98 4.29 -3.52 1.33
C TRP A 98 4.82 -2.99 2.68
N GLY A 99 4.83 -3.83 3.71
CA GLY A 99 5.47 -3.50 4.99
C GLY A 99 6.97 -3.31 4.86
N VAL A 100 7.66 -4.22 4.15
CA VAL A 100 9.09 -4.10 3.85
C VAL A 100 9.39 -2.84 3.06
N PHE A 101 8.56 -2.51 2.06
CA PHE A 101 8.68 -1.25 1.33
C PHE A 101 8.56 -0.04 2.24
N GLY A 102 7.58 -0.01 3.15
CA GLY A 102 7.39 1.09 4.08
C GLY A 102 8.61 1.31 4.99
N VAL A 103 9.20 0.24 5.51
CA VAL A 103 10.43 0.31 6.31
C VAL A 103 11.61 0.81 5.47
N SER A 104 11.78 0.29 4.26
CA SER A 104 12.85 0.70 3.35
C SER A 104 12.72 2.18 2.95
N TRP A 105 11.51 2.65 2.71
CA TRP A 105 11.22 4.05 2.40
C TRP A 105 11.62 4.99 3.55
N ILE A 106 11.25 4.65 4.79
CA ILE A 106 11.65 5.42 5.98
C ILE A 106 13.18 5.44 6.10
N TYR A 107 13.84 4.30 5.92
CA TYR A 107 15.30 4.19 5.99
C TYR A 107 15.98 5.09 4.94
N ILE A 108 15.52 5.12 3.70
CA ILE A 108 16.05 5.98 2.64
C ILE A 108 15.90 7.46 3.00
N ILE A 109 14.77 7.86 3.57
CA ILE A 109 14.57 9.25 4.01
C ILE A 109 15.54 9.59 5.14
N ILE A 110 15.70 8.72 6.13
CA ILE A 110 16.65 8.91 7.22
C ILE A 110 18.08 9.10 6.66
N LEU A 111 18.51 8.26 5.72
CA LEU A 111 19.81 8.39 5.07
C LEU A 111 20.00 9.76 4.40
N SER A 112 18.95 10.34 3.84
CA SER A 112 19.02 11.66 3.18
C SER A 112 19.38 12.80 4.15
N PHE A 113 19.19 12.63 5.47
CA PHE A 113 19.61 13.61 6.47
C PHE A 113 21.11 13.55 6.77
N TYR A 114 21.70 12.35 6.65
CA TYR A 114 23.11 12.12 6.99
C TYR A 114 24.04 12.31 5.79
N LEU A 115 23.61 11.97 4.60
CA LEU A 115 24.42 12.01 3.39
C LEU A 115 24.23 13.33 2.64
N LYS A 116 25.30 14.12 2.54
CA LYS A 116 25.31 15.34 1.71
C LYS A 116 25.14 14.94 0.24
N ASN A 117 24.27 15.66 -0.48
CA ASN A 117 23.98 15.44 -1.91
C ASN A 117 23.26 14.12 -2.23
N TYR A 118 22.68 13.45 -1.25
CA TYR A 118 21.86 12.26 -1.50
C TYR A 118 20.43 12.64 -1.90
N HIS A 119 20.00 12.17 -3.07
CA HIS A 119 18.64 12.37 -3.57
C HIS A 119 17.82 11.11 -3.29
N PRO A 120 16.86 11.13 -2.37
CA PRO A 120 16.10 9.94 -1.99
C PRO A 120 15.07 9.49 -3.04
N VAL A 121 14.67 10.38 -3.95
CA VAL A 121 13.59 10.11 -4.91
C VAL A 121 13.89 8.95 -5.87
N PRO A 122 15.04 8.88 -6.56
CA PRO A 122 15.32 7.78 -7.49
C PRO A 122 15.28 6.38 -6.83
N PRO A 123 15.94 6.12 -5.70
CA PRO A 123 15.87 4.81 -5.06
C PRO A 123 14.47 4.47 -4.54
N ILE A 124 13.67 5.46 -4.10
CA ILE A 124 12.27 5.23 -3.71
C ILE A 124 11.43 4.80 -4.92
N LEU A 125 11.56 5.49 -6.06
CA LEU A 125 10.85 5.14 -7.29
C LEU A 125 11.25 3.76 -7.82
N PHE A 126 12.54 3.42 -7.73
CA PHE A 126 13.03 2.09 -8.10
C PHE A 126 12.41 1.00 -7.21
N LEU A 127 12.41 1.16 -5.89
CA LEU A 127 11.76 0.22 -4.97
C LEU A 127 10.26 0.12 -5.21
N LEU A 128 9.59 1.23 -5.51
CA LEU A 128 8.17 1.23 -5.83
C LEU A 128 7.86 0.46 -7.12
N SER A 129 8.71 0.59 -8.14
CA SER A 129 8.56 -0.17 -9.39
C SER A 129 8.75 -1.67 -9.18
N LEU A 130 9.75 -2.08 -8.42
CA LEU A 130 9.94 -3.48 -8.05
C LEU A 130 8.74 -4.04 -7.27
N LEU A 131 8.24 -3.28 -6.31
CA LEU A 131 7.08 -3.65 -5.51
C LEU A 131 5.83 -3.87 -6.39
N THR A 132 5.57 -2.96 -7.35
CA THR A 132 4.42 -3.09 -8.25
C THR A 132 4.54 -4.29 -9.16
N ILE A 133 5.74 -4.58 -9.68
CA ILE A 133 6.01 -5.78 -10.50
C ILE A 133 5.77 -7.04 -9.66
N MET A 134 6.35 -7.13 -8.45
CA MET A 134 6.16 -8.28 -7.56
C MET A 134 4.70 -8.49 -7.20
N THR A 135 3.99 -7.41 -6.87
CA THR A 135 2.54 -7.48 -6.56
C THR A 135 1.75 -7.97 -7.78
N GLY A 136 2.05 -7.47 -8.97
CA GLY A 136 1.42 -7.91 -10.22
C GLY A 136 1.67 -9.38 -10.53
N LEU A 137 2.88 -9.88 -10.33
CA LEU A 137 3.22 -11.30 -10.50
C LEU A 137 2.46 -12.19 -9.50
N ILE A 138 2.39 -11.78 -8.23
CA ILE A 138 1.71 -12.53 -7.17
C ILE A 138 0.20 -12.60 -7.41
N ILE A 139 -0.42 -11.53 -7.92
CA ILE A 139 -1.86 -11.52 -8.20
C ILE A 139 -2.21 -12.35 -9.45
N LYS A 140 -1.27 -12.46 -10.41
CA LYS A 140 -1.49 -13.22 -11.64
C LYS A 140 -1.48 -14.74 -11.41
N PHE A 141 -0.82 -15.22 -10.37
CA PHE A 141 -0.74 -16.63 -9.97
C PHE A 141 -1.69 -16.93 -8.82
#